data_707a713176bf6614cb432bfce27533a8
#
_entry.id   707a713176bf6614cb432bfce27533a8
#
_cell.length_a   1.000
_cell.length_b   1.000
_cell.length_c   1.000
_cell.angle_alpha   90.00
_cell.angle_beta   90.00
_cell.angle_gamma   90.00
#
_symmetry.space_group_name_H-M   'P 1'
#
loop_
_entity.id
_entity.type
_entity.pdbx_description
1 polymer ?
#
loop_
_entity_poly.entity_id
_entity_poly.type
_entity_poly.pdbx_seq_one_letter_code
_entity_poly.pdbx_strand_id
1 'polypeptide(L)'
;MKKKSLQKMSRLFASAVLVGTMCLGNVANVNAADVPAEWGPTETPSAAITVEYKMGNDVVTPANDVSFTFTKTSAPTGMNLNDMPAISVRNVKFNAGEDLIKDTSVTDIKVLRKQSDNFLASFKTAMDTSTKMTTGEYVYTVKSTSTVTKAKNNDVFTASNAEYKLDIFVAQNTDGKLYIKGLSIINTKNDAGTDTGNNTKVDGKPGSTTGGIASNFSGLKFVNEYVAKAGSVDPTDPIVPNPNDPKSYAFKVTNNTESKGTQTGSFEYTMTVTKPSGITTADNTYVYYVDGTKQTGTYGTAV
;
A
#
# COMPACT_ATOMS: atom_id res chain seq x y z
N MET A 1 -18.44 -28.87 -10.88
CA MET A 1 -17.10 -28.33 -10.56
C MET A 1 -16.76 -27.02 -11.30
N LYS A 2 -17.39 -26.68 -12.45
CA LYS A 2 -17.08 -25.47 -13.24
C LYS A 2 -17.43 -24.11 -12.55
N LYS A 3 -18.46 -24.05 -11.69
CA LYS A 3 -18.87 -22.81 -11.00
C LYS A 3 -17.88 -22.28 -9.94
N LYS A 4 -17.14 -23.14 -9.28
CA LYS A 4 -16.22 -22.70 -8.18
C LYS A 4 -14.93 -22.06 -8.69
N SER A 5 -14.41 -22.46 -9.87
CA SER A 5 -13.20 -21.89 -10.44
C SER A 5 -13.45 -20.49 -11.03
N LEU A 6 -14.57 -20.31 -11.74
CA LEU A 6 -14.98 -19.02 -12.27
C LEU A 6 -15.34 -18.01 -11.17
N GLN A 7 -15.91 -18.49 -10.05
CA GLN A 7 -16.15 -17.63 -8.88
C GLN A 7 -14.86 -17.16 -8.21
N LYS A 8 -13.79 -17.98 -8.19
CA LYS A 8 -12.49 -17.56 -7.65
C LYS A 8 -11.83 -16.51 -8.53
N MET A 9 -11.88 -16.65 -9.85
CA MET A 9 -11.37 -15.63 -10.77
C MET A 9 -12.17 -14.31 -10.68
N SER A 10 -13.48 -14.39 -10.66
CA SER A 10 -14.37 -13.24 -10.48
C SER A 10 -14.13 -12.52 -9.14
N ARG A 11 -13.82 -13.26 -8.08
CA ARG A 11 -13.51 -12.69 -6.76
C ARG A 11 -12.15 -11.99 -6.71
N LEU A 12 -11.14 -12.51 -7.41
CA LEU A 12 -9.83 -11.87 -7.49
C LEU A 12 -9.91 -10.50 -8.20
N PHE A 13 -10.72 -10.40 -9.25
CA PHE A 13 -10.93 -9.14 -9.96
C PHE A 13 -11.90 -8.20 -9.23
N ALA A 14 -12.90 -8.74 -8.52
CA ALA A 14 -13.79 -7.94 -7.67
C ALA A 14 -13.02 -7.32 -6.49
N SER A 15 -12.03 -8.05 -5.94
CA SER A 15 -11.18 -7.52 -4.86
C SER A 15 -10.30 -6.35 -5.32
N ALA A 16 -9.76 -6.42 -6.56
CA ALA A 16 -8.94 -5.32 -7.08
C ALA A 16 -9.77 -4.04 -7.34
N VAL A 17 -11.02 -4.17 -7.74
CA VAL A 17 -11.95 -3.04 -7.90
C VAL A 17 -12.53 -2.60 -6.56
N LEU A 18 -12.78 -3.54 -5.65
CA LEU A 18 -13.32 -3.23 -4.32
C LEU A 18 -12.30 -2.54 -3.43
N VAL A 19 -10.99 -2.85 -3.57
CA VAL A 19 -9.92 -2.17 -2.84
C VAL A 19 -9.83 -0.70 -3.25
N GLY A 20 -9.99 -0.38 -4.52
CA GLY A 20 -10.05 1.01 -4.97
C GLY A 20 -11.27 1.79 -4.45
N THR A 21 -12.39 1.10 -4.20
CA THR A 21 -13.61 1.71 -3.64
C THR A 21 -13.71 1.63 -2.12
N MET A 22 -13.05 0.66 -1.48
CA MET A 22 -13.01 0.56 -0.02
C MET A 22 -12.09 1.61 0.63
N CYS A 23 -11.14 2.19 -0.11
CA CYS A 23 -10.41 3.37 0.37
C CYS A 23 -11.32 4.60 0.57
N LEU A 24 -12.54 4.59 -0.01
CA LEU A 24 -13.50 5.70 0.10
C LEU A 24 -14.58 5.49 1.18
N GLY A 25 -14.67 4.30 1.82
CA GLY A 25 -15.87 3.94 2.58
C GLY A 25 -15.72 3.65 4.07
N ASN A 26 -14.52 3.51 4.60
CA ASN A 26 -14.33 3.33 6.05
C ASN A 26 -13.19 4.20 6.55
N VAL A 27 -13.35 5.52 6.44
CA VAL A 27 -12.91 6.34 7.56
C VAL A 27 -13.89 5.94 8.67
N ALA A 28 -13.58 4.90 9.44
CA ALA A 28 -14.11 4.84 10.78
C ALA A 28 -13.92 6.25 11.30
N ASN A 29 -14.99 6.91 11.71
CA ASN A 29 -14.92 8.07 12.55
C ASN A 29 -14.09 7.66 13.76
N VAL A 30 -12.78 7.68 13.60
CA VAL A 30 -11.90 7.86 14.72
C VAL A 30 -12.22 9.31 15.08
N ASN A 31 -13.15 9.48 16.01
CA ASN A 31 -13.14 10.61 16.88
C ASN A 31 -11.79 10.50 17.61
N ALA A 32 -10.70 10.77 16.90
CA ALA A 32 -9.48 11.17 17.51
C ALA A 32 -9.86 12.42 18.27
N ALA A 33 -9.93 12.28 19.57
CA ALA A 33 -10.14 13.41 20.44
C ALA A 33 -9.27 14.53 19.91
N ASP A 34 -9.85 15.71 19.72
CA ASP A 34 -9.25 16.93 19.18
C ASP A 34 -8.06 17.46 20.02
N VAL A 35 -7.35 16.61 20.71
CA VAL A 35 -6.21 16.97 21.55
C VAL A 35 -4.96 16.79 20.70
N PRO A 36 -4.28 17.88 20.31
CA PRO A 36 -2.92 17.80 19.79
C PRO A 36 -2.08 16.98 20.77
N ALA A 37 -1.18 16.14 20.27
CA ALA A 37 -0.21 15.51 21.13
C ALA A 37 0.57 16.63 21.83
N GLU A 38 0.42 16.79 23.13
CA GLU A 38 1.12 17.82 23.93
C GLU A 38 2.11 17.15 24.86
N TRP A 39 3.25 17.82 25.05
CA TRP A 39 4.33 17.38 25.92
C TRP A 39 4.77 18.53 26.83
N GLY A 40 5.11 18.17 28.05
CA GLY A 40 5.75 19.08 29.00
C GLY A 40 7.25 19.26 28.72
N PRO A 41 7.90 20.24 29.37
CA PRO A 41 9.31 20.58 29.15
C PRO A 41 10.30 19.42 29.43
N THR A 42 9.90 18.45 30.24
CA THR A 42 10.73 17.29 30.65
C THR A 42 10.36 16.00 29.94
N GLU A 43 9.30 16.02 29.16
CA GLU A 43 8.84 14.84 28.42
C GLU A 43 9.62 14.63 27.13
N THR A 44 9.68 13.38 26.68
CA THR A 44 10.29 13.02 25.41
C THR A 44 9.22 12.89 24.35
N PRO A 45 9.10 13.85 23.42
CA PRO A 45 8.12 13.77 22.35
C PRO A 45 8.44 12.61 21.40
N SER A 46 7.39 11.90 21.01
CA SER A 46 7.51 10.78 20.09
C SER A 46 6.37 10.77 19.08
N ALA A 47 6.74 10.63 17.80
CA ALA A 47 5.80 10.49 16.70
C ALA A 47 6.38 9.55 15.63
N ALA A 48 5.50 8.80 14.98
CA ALA A 48 5.87 7.81 13.98
C ALA A 48 4.95 7.87 12.76
N ILE A 49 5.41 7.31 11.67
CA ILE A 49 4.66 7.13 10.42
C ILE A 49 4.30 5.66 10.30
N THR A 50 3.05 5.37 10.05
CA THR A 50 2.58 4.02 9.71
C THR A 50 2.63 3.82 8.20
N VAL A 51 3.13 2.67 7.77
CA VAL A 51 3.01 2.21 6.40
C VAL A 51 2.18 0.93 6.39
N GLU A 52 1.11 0.94 5.61
CA GLU A 52 0.35 -0.25 5.26
C GLU A 52 0.74 -0.72 3.86
N TYR A 53 0.90 -2.02 3.70
CA TYR A 53 1.15 -2.64 2.42
C TYR A 53 0.11 -3.74 2.21
N LYS A 54 -0.80 -3.52 1.26
CA LYS A 54 -1.97 -4.36 0.99
C LYS A 54 -1.76 -5.21 -0.25
N MET A 55 -2.17 -6.47 -0.19
CA MET A 55 -2.12 -7.40 -1.32
C MET A 55 -3.07 -8.58 -1.10
N GLY A 56 -3.30 -9.39 -2.12
CA GLY A 56 -4.07 -10.64 -1.99
C GLY A 56 -3.40 -11.61 -1.02
N ASN A 57 -4.19 -12.41 -0.30
CA ASN A 57 -3.68 -13.36 0.70
C ASN A 57 -2.65 -14.34 0.15
N ASP A 58 -2.82 -14.76 -1.11
CA ASP A 58 -1.96 -15.75 -1.76
C ASP A 58 -0.72 -15.12 -2.42
N VAL A 59 -0.57 -13.81 -2.34
CA VAL A 59 0.56 -13.10 -2.94
C VAL A 59 1.77 -13.21 -2.03
N VAL A 60 2.89 -13.71 -2.54
CA VAL A 60 4.17 -13.59 -1.86
C VAL A 60 4.54 -12.11 -1.78
N THR A 61 4.81 -11.63 -0.59
CA THR A 61 5.11 -10.21 -0.37
C THR A 61 6.32 -9.77 -1.19
N PRO A 62 6.18 -8.80 -2.12
CA PRO A 62 7.33 -8.23 -2.79
C PRO A 62 8.09 -7.29 -1.86
N ALA A 63 9.42 -7.19 -2.04
CA ALA A 63 10.18 -6.19 -1.30
C ALA A 63 9.72 -4.78 -1.65
N ASN A 64 9.55 -3.93 -0.62
CA ASN A 64 9.17 -2.54 -0.78
C ASN A 64 9.94 -1.68 0.21
N ASP A 65 10.62 -0.66 -0.28
CA ASP A 65 11.36 0.33 0.51
C ASP A 65 10.63 1.66 0.46
N VAL A 66 10.15 2.14 1.60
CA VAL A 66 9.35 3.36 1.71
C VAL A 66 10.15 4.43 2.43
N SER A 67 10.47 5.49 1.71
CA SER A 67 11.12 6.69 2.22
C SER A 67 10.12 7.83 2.43
N PHE A 68 10.51 8.82 3.24
CA PHE A 68 9.65 9.95 3.58
C PHE A 68 10.38 11.27 3.33
N THR A 69 9.63 12.24 2.80
CA THR A 69 10.11 13.60 2.57
C THR A 69 9.33 14.57 3.44
N PHE A 70 10.09 15.39 4.21
CA PHE A 70 9.55 16.46 5.03
C PHE A 70 9.96 17.79 4.38
N THR A 71 9.05 18.38 3.61
CA THR A 71 9.29 19.66 2.93
C THR A 71 8.90 20.80 3.86
N LYS A 72 9.83 21.71 4.14
CA LYS A 72 9.60 22.92 4.94
C LYS A 72 8.62 23.84 4.21
N THR A 73 7.55 24.28 4.86
CA THR A 73 6.51 25.12 4.23
C THR A 73 6.27 26.43 4.93
N SER A 74 6.44 26.50 6.27
CA SER A 74 6.35 27.76 7.02
C SER A 74 7.23 27.71 8.25
N ALA A 75 7.94 28.79 8.52
CA ALA A 75 8.80 28.97 9.68
C ALA A 75 8.13 29.89 10.72
N PRO A 76 8.53 29.80 11.99
CA PRO A 76 8.14 30.78 13.01
C PRO A 76 8.46 32.20 12.60
N THR A 77 7.70 33.16 13.12
CA THR A 77 7.92 34.59 12.87
C THR A 77 9.37 35.01 13.17
N GLY A 78 10.02 35.65 12.24
CA GLY A 78 11.41 36.11 12.37
C GLY A 78 12.46 35.04 12.01
N MET A 79 12.08 33.81 11.64
CA MET A 79 12.99 32.78 11.21
C MET A 79 12.93 32.59 9.69
N ASN A 80 14.07 32.38 9.04
CA ASN A 80 14.07 32.00 7.62
C ASN A 80 13.69 30.52 7.45
N LEU A 81 12.95 30.22 6.38
CA LEU A 81 12.55 28.86 6.03
C LEU A 81 13.75 27.90 5.91
N ASN A 82 14.86 28.39 5.36
CA ASN A 82 16.09 27.60 5.21
C ASN A 82 16.73 27.22 6.55
N ASP A 83 16.53 28.03 7.58
CA ASP A 83 17.08 27.79 8.92
C ASP A 83 16.25 26.78 9.74
N MET A 84 15.06 26.39 9.26
CA MET A 84 14.28 25.33 9.89
C MET A 84 15.07 24.02 9.90
N PRO A 85 14.91 23.17 10.92
CA PRO A 85 15.49 21.84 10.95
C PRO A 85 15.09 20.99 9.74
N ALA A 86 16.01 20.17 9.25
CA ALA A 86 15.65 19.05 8.40
C ALA A 86 15.16 17.90 9.28
N ILE A 87 14.01 17.33 8.93
CA ILE A 87 13.51 16.12 9.58
C ILE A 87 13.94 14.93 8.72
N SER A 88 14.52 13.93 9.35
CA SER A 88 14.90 12.66 8.72
C SER A 88 14.47 11.49 9.60
N VAL A 89 14.09 10.41 8.93
CA VAL A 89 13.73 9.15 9.56
C VAL A 89 14.17 8.02 8.63
N ARG A 90 14.51 6.86 9.20
CA ARG A 90 14.87 5.69 8.39
C ARG A 90 13.68 5.21 7.58
N ASN A 91 13.97 4.66 6.39
CA ASN A 91 12.97 4.03 5.54
C ASN A 91 12.26 2.88 6.27
N VAL A 92 10.99 2.73 5.98
CA VAL A 92 10.23 1.54 6.37
C VAL A 92 10.37 0.50 5.26
N LYS A 93 10.90 -0.68 5.60
CA LYS A 93 11.18 -1.74 4.64
C LYS A 93 10.31 -2.97 4.88
N PHE A 94 9.71 -3.47 3.81
CA PHE A 94 9.09 -4.79 3.74
C PHE A 94 10.02 -5.70 2.95
N ASN A 95 10.41 -6.84 3.54
CA ASN A 95 11.27 -7.80 2.88
C ASN A 95 10.46 -8.73 1.97
N ALA A 96 11.09 -9.27 0.94
CA ALA A 96 10.46 -10.29 0.11
C ALA A 96 10.07 -11.51 0.95
N GLY A 97 8.85 -12.00 0.76
CA GLY A 97 8.32 -13.14 1.49
C GLY A 97 7.92 -12.86 2.95
N GLU A 98 8.03 -11.62 3.40
CA GLU A 98 7.60 -11.25 4.74
C GLU A 98 6.10 -11.43 4.91
N ASP A 99 5.68 -12.19 5.92
CA ASP A 99 4.28 -12.47 6.23
C ASP A 99 3.96 -11.99 7.65
N LEU A 100 4.03 -10.69 7.86
CA LEU A 100 3.68 -10.04 9.11
C LEU A 100 2.18 -9.82 9.17
N ILE A 101 1.58 -10.20 10.26
CA ILE A 101 0.27 -9.86 10.80
C ILE A 101 -0.81 -9.62 9.76
N LYS A 102 -1.60 -10.65 9.54
CA LYS A 102 -2.83 -10.58 8.76
C LYS A 102 -3.90 -9.84 9.56
N ASP A 103 -4.48 -8.80 8.97
CA ASP A 103 -5.74 -8.29 9.49
C ASP A 103 -6.84 -9.30 9.15
N THR A 104 -7.28 -10.05 10.15
CA THR A 104 -8.30 -11.08 9.97
C THR A 104 -9.70 -10.51 9.78
N SER A 105 -9.86 -9.21 9.92
CA SER A 105 -11.15 -8.53 9.68
C SER A 105 -11.49 -8.39 8.20
N VAL A 106 -10.50 -8.57 7.31
CA VAL A 106 -10.67 -8.48 5.85
C VAL A 106 -10.39 -9.84 5.23
N THR A 107 -11.42 -10.45 4.66
CA THR A 107 -11.28 -11.70 3.90
C THR A 107 -10.61 -11.41 2.54
N ASP A 108 -9.73 -12.29 2.11
CA ASP A 108 -9.04 -12.27 0.81
C ASP A 108 -7.94 -11.20 0.64
N ILE A 109 -7.64 -10.38 1.65
CA ILE A 109 -6.57 -9.38 1.60
C ILE A 109 -5.61 -9.56 2.77
N LYS A 110 -4.32 -9.55 2.47
CA LYS A 110 -3.24 -9.46 3.44
C LYS A 110 -2.84 -7.99 3.60
N VAL A 111 -2.80 -7.52 4.84
CA VAL A 111 -2.34 -6.17 5.18
C VAL A 111 -1.12 -6.29 6.09
N LEU A 112 0.02 -5.83 5.61
CA LEU A 112 1.23 -5.73 6.39
C LEU A 112 1.34 -4.30 6.92
N ARG A 113 1.68 -4.13 8.19
CA ARG A 113 1.86 -2.82 8.83
C ARG A 113 3.20 -2.71 9.50
N LYS A 114 3.85 -1.59 9.30
CA LYS A 114 5.08 -1.21 10.01
C LYS A 114 5.03 0.26 10.37
N GLN A 115 5.77 0.62 11.40
CA GLN A 115 5.98 2.01 11.79
C GLN A 115 7.44 2.42 11.58
N SER A 116 7.63 3.71 11.30
CA SER A 116 8.95 4.33 11.31
C SER A 116 9.49 4.46 12.73
N ASP A 117 10.75 4.79 12.85
CA ASP A 117 11.31 5.37 14.06
C ASP A 117 10.64 6.71 14.38
N ASN A 118 10.93 7.23 15.57
CA ASN A 118 10.51 8.55 16.01
C ASN A 118 11.13 9.65 15.12
N PHE A 119 10.34 10.26 14.23
CA PHE A 119 10.84 11.33 13.36
C PHE A 119 11.09 12.66 14.09
N LEU A 120 10.50 12.87 15.27
CA LEU A 120 10.77 14.05 16.10
C LEU A 120 12.17 14.02 16.71
N ALA A 121 12.84 12.86 16.76
CA ALA A 121 14.19 12.75 17.31
C ALA A 121 15.20 13.62 16.55
N SER A 122 15.15 13.64 15.21
CA SER A 122 16.02 14.48 14.39
C SER A 122 15.72 15.97 14.56
N PHE A 123 14.44 16.34 14.65
CA PHE A 123 14.03 17.71 14.94
C PHE A 123 14.52 18.17 16.32
N LYS A 124 14.34 17.32 17.34
CA LYS A 124 14.82 17.60 18.70
C LYS A 124 16.34 17.79 18.75
N THR A 125 17.09 16.92 18.09
CA THR A 125 18.56 17.07 18.02
C THR A 125 18.95 18.41 17.40
N ALA A 126 18.32 18.80 16.30
CA ALA A 126 18.58 20.09 15.68
C ALA A 126 18.15 21.26 16.59
N MET A 127 17.04 21.14 17.31
CA MET A 127 16.59 22.14 18.27
C MET A 127 17.58 22.32 19.43
N ASP A 128 18.14 21.23 19.93
CA ASP A 128 19.10 21.28 21.06
C ASP A 128 20.49 21.84 20.66
N THR A 129 20.83 21.81 19.37
CA THR A 129 22.16 22.18 18.88
C THR A 129 22.20 23.49 18.10
N SER A 130 21.08 23.96 17.56
CA SER A 130 21.02 25.16 16.73
C SER A 130 20.76 26.42 17.58
N THR A 131 21.55 27.46 17.31
CA THR A 131 21.35 28.80 17.89
C THR A 131 20.29 29.62 17.16
N LYS A 132 19.76 29.11 16.04
CA LYS A 132 18.76 29.80 15.23
C LYS A 132 17.33 29.41 15.56
N MET A 133 17.14 28.36 16.36
CA MET A 133 15.81 27.90 16.75
C MET A 133 15.13 28.90 17.68
N THR A 134 13.83 29.07 17.49
CA THR A 134 12.99 29.95 18.29
C THR A 134 11.66 29.28 18.64
N THR A 135 10.91 29.89 19.53
CA THR A 135 9.52 29.47 19.82
C THR A 135 8.61 29.73 18.63
N GLY A 136 7.59 28.91 18.45
CA GLY A 136 6.57 29.10 17.43
C GLY A 136 6.22 27.81 16.70
N GLU A 137 5.55 27.95 15.57
CA GLU A 137 5.04 26.86 14.76
C GLU A 137 5.98 26.59 13.55
N TYR A 138 6.40 25.34 13.42
CA TYR A 138 7.23 24.83 12.31
C TYR A 138 6.37 23.94 11.45
N VAL A 139 6.14 24.34 10.20
CA VAL A 139 5.22 23.63 9.31
C VAL A 139 5.97 22.89 8.22
N TYR A 140 5.61 21.62 8.04
CA TYR A 140 6.13 20.74 7.00
C TYR A 140 5.01 20.10 6.20
N THR A 141 5.30 19.81 4.94
CA THR A 141 4.50 18.86 4.16
C THR A 141 5.21 17.50 4.17
N VAL A 142 4.47 16.44 4.50
CA VAL A 142 4.99 15.06 4.57
C VAL A 142 4.41 14.23 3.45
N LYS A 143 5.29 13.55 2.70
CA LYS A 143 4.97 12.61 1.61
C LYS A 143 5.79 11.35 1.74
N SER A 144 5.33 10.27 1.12
CA SER A 144 6.12 9.05 0.98
C SER A 144 6.50 8.79 -0.48
N THR A 145 7.59 8.04 -0.65
CA THR A 145 8.00 7.47 -1.93
C THR A 145 8.32 6.00 -1.71
N SER A 146 7.75 5.14 -2.53
CA SER A 146 7.92 3.69 -2.43
C SER A 146 8.70 3.15 -3.62
N THR A 147 9.67 2.27 -3.34
CA THR A 147 10.40 1.50 -4.34
C THR A 147 10.10 0.03 -4.15
N VAL A 148 9.37 -0.56 -5.07
CA VAL A 148 8.97 -1.96 -5.03
C VAL A 148 9.77 -2.80 -6.01
N THR A 149 10.20 -4.00 -5.59
CA THR A 149 10.72 -5.02 -6.49
C THR A 149 9.58 -5.94 -6.88
N LYS A 150 9.01 -5.72 -8.06
CA LYS A 150 7.90 -6.52 -8.57
C LYS A 150 8.32 -7.97 -8.82
N ALA A 151 7.46 -8.93 -8.48
CA ALA A 151 7.69 -10.32 -8.79
C ALA A 151 7.59 -10.60 -10.29
N LYS A 152 6.72 -9.85 -10.98
CA LYS A 152 6.55 -9.90 -12.44
C LYS A 152 6.38 -8.48 -13.00
N ASN A 153 6.82 -8.24 -14.24
CA ASN A 153 6.78 -6.91 -14.86
C ASN A 153 5.38 -6.32 -14.97
N ASN A 154 4.37 -7.16 -15.11
CA ASN A 154 2.98 -6.76 -15.28
C ASN A 154 2.17 -6.72 -13.97
N ASP A 155 2.77 -7.07 -12.84
CA ASP A 155 2.14 -6.81 -11.56
C ASP A 155 1.92 -5.30 -11.38
N VAL A 156 0.82 -4.93 -10.76
CA VAL A 156 0.48 -3.52 -10.52
C VAL A 156 0.86 -3.15 -9.10
N PHE A 157 1.64 -2.11 -8.98
CA PHE A 157 1.94 -1.49 -7.69
C PHE A 157 1.39 -0.06 -7.71
N THR A 158 0.60 0.27 -6.69
CA THR A 158 0.06 1.59 -6.47
C THR A 158 0.66 2.13 -5.17
N ALA A 159 1.52 3.15 -5.30
CA ALA A 159 2.07 3.84 -4.15
C ALA A 159 1.03 4.80 -3.56
N SER A 160 1.10 5.04 -2.27
CA SER A 160 0.35 6.10 -1.62
C SER A 160 0.73 7.47 -2.17
N ASN A 161 -0.26 8.26 -2.55
CA ASN A 161 -0.12 9.67 -2.88
C ASN A 161 -0.64 10.58 -1.75
N ALA A 162 -0.78 10.04 -0.55
CA ALA A 162 -1.22 10.81 0.60
C ALA A 162 -0.25 11.95 0.91
N GLU A 163 -0.81 13.04 1.39
CA GLU A 163 -0.07 14.23 1.78
C GLU A 163 -0.58 14.72 3.13
N TYR A 164 0.35 15.06 4.00
CA TYR A 164 0.02 15.54 5.33
C TYR A 164 0.69 16.89 5.59
N LYS A 165 -0.05 17.81 6.22
CA LYS A 165 0.51 18.99 6.87
C LYS A 165 0.90 18.60 8.30
N LEU A 166 2.14 18.86 8.66
CA LEU A 166 2.71 18.59 9.97
C LEU A 166 3.09 19.92 10.63
N ASP A 167 2.45 20.23 11.73
CA ASP A 167 2.75 21.41 12.53
C ASP A 167 3.42 20.98 13.83
N ILE A 168 4.65 21.46 14.07
CA ILE A 168 5.42 21.23 15.31
C ILE A 168 5.46 22.52 16.08
N PHE A 169 4.91 22.51 17.30
CA PHE A 169 4.85 23.67 18.20
C PHE A 169 6.02 23.62 19.17
N VAL A 170 6.88 24.62 19.12
CA VAL A 170 8.02 24.80 20.03
C VAL A 170 7.72 25.90 21.04
N ALA A 171 7.92 25.60 22.29
CA ALA A 171 7.80 26.55 23.40
C ALA A 171 9.12 26.64 24.18
N GLN A 172 9.20 27.58 25.10
CA GLN A 172 10.34 27.80 25.99
C GLN A 172 9.90 27.60 27.43
N ASN A 173 10.70 26.90 28.21
CA ASN A 173 10.45 26.74 29.65
C ASN A 173 10.95 27.95 30.45
N THR A 174 10.75 27.93 31.76
CA THR A 174 11.18 28.99 32.64
C THR A 174 12.70 29.24 32.68
N ASP A 175 13.50 28.23 32.34
CA ASP A 175 14.96 28.30 32.29
C ASP A 175 15.47 28.79 30.93
N GLY A 176 14.58 29.17 30.02
CA GLY A 176 14.93 29.63 28.68
C GLY A 176 15.22 28.49 27.68
N LYS A 177 15.01 27.22 28.06
CA LYS A 177 15.26 26.08 27.18
C LYS A 177 14.06 25.77 26.29
N LEU A 178 14.32 25.55 25.00
CA LEU A 178 13.29 25.17 24.05
C LEU A 178 12.86 23.72 24.25
N TYR A 179 11.59 23.45 24.01
CA TYR A 179 11.04 22.09 23.97
C TYR A 179 9.90 21.99 22.97
N ILE A 180 9.63 20.78 22.46
CA ILE A 180 8.48 20.51 21.62
C ILE A 180 7.24 20.45 22.51
N LYS A 181 6.39 21.46 22.40
CA LYS A 181 5.15 21.53 23.20
C LYS A 181 4.05 20.67 22.62
N GLY A 182 3.98 20.57 21.30
CA GLY A 182 2.87 19.86 20.67
C GLY A 182 3.09 19.54 19.21
N LEU A 183 2.20 18.72 18.70
CA LEU A 183 2.16 18.25 17.31
C LEU A 183 0.73 18.26 16.80
N SER A 184 0.52 18.80 15.60
CA SER A 184 -0.74 18.68 14.85
C SER A 184 -0.44 18.09 13.48
N ILE A 185 -1.19 17.09 13.06
CA ILE A 185 -1.05 16.46 11.75
C ILE A 185 -2.40 16.49 11.07
N ILE A 186 -2.44 17.00 9.85
CA ILE A 186 -3.65 17.13 9.06
C ILE A 186 -3.45 16.38 7.75
N ASN A 187 -4.32 15.42 7.45
CA ASN A 187 -4.35 14.78 6.14
C ASN A 187 -4.94 15.75 5.11
N THR A 188 -4.14 16.19 4.15
CA THR A 188 -4.55 17.11 3.08
C THR A 188 -4.91 16.39 1.80
N LYS A 189 -4.27 15.24 1.53
CA LYS A 189 -4.63 14.35 0.41
C LYS A 189 -4.67 12.90 0.87
N ASN A 190 -5.66 12.16 0.37
CA ASN A 190 -5.75 10.72 0.62
C ASN A 190 -4.73 9.92 -0.20
N ASP A 191 -4.68 8.59 -0.03
CA ASP A 191 -3.73 7.72 -0.74
C ASP A 191 -3.93 7.72 -2.27
N ALA A 192 -5.10 8.09 -2.77
CA ALA A 192 -5.34 8.30 -4.20
C ALA A 192 -4.85 9.66 -4.72
N GLY A 193 -4.36 10.55 -3.84
CA GLY A 193 -3.92 11.89 -4.19
C GLY A 193 -5.05 12.91 -4.29
N THR A 194 -6.27 12.54 -3.89
CA THR A 194 -7.43 13.44 -3.88
C THR A 194 -7.43 14.29 -2.62
N ASP A 195 -7.72 15.59 -2.77
CA ASP A 195 -7.85 16.50 -1.64
C ASP A 195 -8.95 16.02 -0.70
N THR A 196 -8.66 15.99 0.59
CA THR A 196 -9.61 15.46 1.59
C THR A 196 -10.74 16.46 1.90
N GLY A 197 -10.57 17.72 1.53
CA GLY A 197 -11.56 18.79 1.71
C GLY A 197 -11.88 19.17 3.16
N ASN A 198 -11.57 18.30 4.10
CA ASN A 198 -12.02 18.40 5.50
C ASN A 198 -10.88 18.42 6.52
N ASN A 199 -9.67 18.82 6.16
CA ASN A 199 -8.57 19.02 7.12
C ASN A 199 -8.62 18.03 8.31
N THR A 200 -8.74 16.73 8.01
CA THR A 200 -8.91 15.71 9.04
C THR A 200 -7.62 15.59 9.86
N LYS A 201 -7.71 15.92 11.13
CA LYS A 201 -6.60 15.71 12.06
C LYS A 201 -6.38 14.22 12.32
N VAL A 202 -5.13 13.82 12.39
CA VAL A 202 -4.73 12.44 12.70
C VAL A 202 -3.73 12.44 13.87
N ASP A 203 -3.74 11.36 14.65
CA ASP A 203 -2.80 11.19 15.74
C ASP A 203 -1.46 10.65 15.22
N GLY A 204 -0.37 11.35 15.51
CA GLY A 204 0.99 10.96 15.18
C GLY A 204 1.69 10.11 16.24
N LYS A 205 1.06 9.83 17.37
CA LYS A 205 1.69 9.03 18.43
C LYS A 205 2.03 7.63 17.91
N PRO A 206 3.22 7.10 18.27
CA PRO A 206 3.53 5.72 17.93
C PRO A 206 2.53 4.78 18.56
N GLY A 207 2.06 3.82 17.79
CA GLY A 207 1.23 2.75 18.33
C GLY A 207 2.08 1.64 18.93
N SER A 208 1.42 0.73 19.65
CA SER A 208 2.06 -0.49 20.12
C SER A 208 2.29 -1.45 18.95
N THR A 209 3.53 -1.90 18.77
CA THR A 209 3.85 -2.96 17.81
C THR A 209 3.56 -4.36 18.38
N THR A 210 3.11 -4.44 19.64
CA THR A 210 2.83 -5.70 20.31
C THR A 210 1.42 -6.16 19.96
N GLY A 211 1.27 -7.33 19.37
CA GLY A 211 -0.01 -7.99 19.10
C GLY A 211 -0.61 -7.75 17.73
N GLY A 212 0.02 -6.97 16.86
CA GLY A 212 -0.30 -6.94 15.44
C GLY A 212 -1.66 -6.43 15.02
N ILE A 213 -2.45 -5.85 15.91
CA ILE A 213 -3.80 -5.40 15.62
C ILE A 213 -3.79 -3.94 15.19
N ALA A 214 -4.59 -3.65 14.17
CA ALA A 214 -4.68 -2.38 13.44
C ALA A 214 -4.94 -1.12 14.28
N SER A 215 -5.50 -1.25 15.47
CA SER A 215 -5.98 -0.13 16.28
C SER A 215 -4.89 0.67 16.98
N ASN A 216 -3.65 0.17 16.96
CA ASN A 216 -2.57 0.73 17.78
C ASN A 216 -1.45 1.40 16.99
N PHE A 217 -1.68 1.70 15.71
CA PHE A 217 -0.69 2.35 14.86
C PHE A 217 -0.97 3.84 14.70
N SER A 218 0.08 4.64 14.47
CA SER A 218 -0.05 6.07 14.19
C SER A 218 -1.06 6.35 13.08
N GLY A 219 -1.87 7.40 13.25
CA GLY A 219 -2.81 7.89 12.23
C GLY A 219 -2.13 8.60 11.05
N LEU A 220 -0.85 9.00 11.17
CA LEU A 220 -0.03 9.44 10.04
C LEU A 220 0.34 8.21 9.22
N LYS A 221 -0.46 7.92 8.18
CA LYS A 221 -0.45 6.63 7.51
C LYS A 221 -0.38 6.76 5.99
N PHE A 222 0.48 5.95 5.37
CA PHE A 222 0.59 5.78 3.93
C PHE A 222 0.22 4.35 3.56
N VAL A 223 -0.69 4.18 2.59
CA VAL A 223 -1.19 2.87 2.15
C VAL A 223 -0.70 2.58 0.74
N ASN A 224 0.10 1.55 0.60
CA ASN A 224 0.56 1.02 -0.68
C ASN A 224 -0.21 -0.25 -1.02
N GLU A 225 -0.49 -0.46 -2.30
CA GLU A 225 -1.21 -1.64 -2.78
C GLU A 225 -0.40 -2.38 -3.83
N TYR A 226 -0.44 -3.70 -3.78
CA TYR A 226 0.19 -4.56 -4.76
C TYR A 226 -0.81 -5.60 -5.28
N VAL A 227 -0.97 -5.64 -6.59
CA VAL A 227 -1.83 -6.59 -7.27
C VAL A 227 -0.97 -7.48 -8.16
N ALA A 228 -0.79 -8.72 -7.74
CA ALA A 228 -0.19 -9.73 -8.59
C ALA A 228 -1.16 -10.10 -9.71
N LYS A 229 -0.72 -9.93 -10.95
CA LYS A 229 -1.51 -10.34 -12.11
C LYS A 229 -1.41 -11.85 -12.28
N ALA A 230 -2.54 -12.53 -12.09
CA ALA A 230 -2.63 -13.95 -12.37
C ALA A 230 -2.46 -14.20 -13.89
N GLY A 231 -1.58 -15.13 -14.24
CA GLY A 231 -1.42 -15.62 -15.61
C GLY A 231 -0.98 -14.56 -16.64
N SER A 232 -0.53 -13.41 -16.21
CA SER A 232 -0.05 -12.42 -17.13
C SER A 232 1.37 -12.75 -17.55
N VAL A 233 1.48 -13.24 -18.74
CA VAL A 233 2.72 -13.37 -19.47
C VAL A 233 3.16 -11.96 -19.84
N ASP A 234 4.38 -11.57 -19.48
CA ASP A 234 5.01 -10.42 -20.10
C ASP A 234 5.00 -10.67 -21.61
N PRO A 235 4.43 -9.78 -22.44
CA PRO A 235 4.44 -9.98 -23.86
C PRO A 235 5.87 -10.10 -24.45
N THR A 236 6.89 -9.68 -23.69
CA THR A 236 8.30 -9.81 -24.05
C THR A 236 8.95 -11.10 -23.53
N ASP A 237 8.32 -11.79 -22.59
CA ASP A 237 8.81 -13.06 -22.04
C ASP A 237 7.67 -14.11 -22.08
N PRO A 238 7.51 -14.83 -23.19
CA PRO A 238 6.49 -15.84 -23.36
C PRO A 238 6.81 -17.05 -22.47
N ILE A 239 6.38 -17.00 -21.22
CA ILE A 239 6.47 -18.17 -20.33
C ILE A 239 5.45 -19.19 -20.80
N VAL A 240 5.93 -20.34 -21.22
CA VAL A 240 5.09 -21.52 -21.42
C VAL A 240 4.41 -21.83 -20.08
N PRO A 241 3.06 -21.92 -20.03
CA PRO A 241 2.37 -22.24 -18.80
C PRO A 241 2.93 -23.54 -18.21
N ASN A 242 3.62 -23.43 -17.07
CA ASN A 242 4.11 -24.60 -16.36
C ASN A 242 3.02 -25.03 -15.38
N PRO A 243 2.43 -26.23 -15.51
CA PRO A 243 1.39 -26.69 -14.60
C PRO A 243 1.88 -26.84 -13.14
N ASN A 244 3.20 -26.84 -12.93
CA ASN A 244 3.83 -26.87 -11.62
C ASN A 244 4.17 -25.44 -11.10
N ASP A 245 3.96 -24.41 -11.90
CA ASP A 245 4.13 -23.02 -11.45
C ASP A 245 2.78 -22.53 -10.88
N PRO A 246 2.68 -22.24 -9.57
CA PRO A 246 1.45 -21.75 -8.97
C PRO A 246 0.97 -20.40 -9.54
N LYS A 247 1.76 -19.75 -10.39
CA LYS A 247 1.46 -18.49 -11.06
C LYS A 247 0.90 -18.67 -12.48
N SER A 248 0.93 -19.88 -13.03
CA SER A 248 0.30 -20.19 -14.31
C SER A 248 -1.04 -20.91 -14.09
N TYR A 249 -2.08 -20.45 -14.76
CA TYR A 249 -3.37 -21.12 -14.75
C TYR A 249 -3.43 -22.08 -15.93
N ALA A 250 -3.17 -23.35 -15.64
CA ALA A 250 -3.45 -24.42 -16.58
C ALA A 250 -4.75 -25.12 -16.17
N PHE A 251 -5.63 -25.36 -17.12
CA PHE A 251 -6.74 -26.28 -16.92
C PHE A 251 -6.59 -27.44 -17.88
N LYS A 252 -6.83 -28.63 -17.38
CA LYS A 252 -6.76 -29.88 -18.14
C LYS A 252 -8.16 -30.40 -18.34
N VAL A 253 -8.51 -30.65 -19.57
CA VAL A 253 -9.72 -31.43 -19.91
C VAL A 253 -9.28 -32.88 -20.07
N THR A 254 -9.84 -33.77 -19.25
CA THR A 254 -9.61 -35.21 -19.35
C THR A 254 -10.89 -35.87 -19.82
N ASN A 255 -10.81 -36.60 -20.89
CA ASN A 255 -11.89 -37.44 -21.37
C ASN A 255 -11.60 -38.88 -20.99
N ASN A 256 -12.48 -39.49 -20.21
CA ASN A 256 -12.41 -40.90 -19.86
C ASN A 256 -13.42 -41.63 -20.72
N THR A 257 -12.95 -42.50 -21.60
CA THR A 257 -13.78 -43.37 -22.40
C THR A 257 -13.68 -44.80 -21.87
N GLU A 258 -14.79 -45.35 -21.45
CA GLU A 258 -14.90 -46.75 -21.11
C GLU A 258 -15.44 -47.53 -22.33
N SER A 259 -14.59 -48.35 -22.94
CA SER A 259 -14.99 -49.17 -24.08
C SER A 259 -14.28 -50.51 -24.06
N LYS A 260 -14.96 -51.55 -24.54
CA LYS A 260 -14.41 -52.89 -24.70
C LYS A 260 -13.68 -53.13 -26.04
N GLY A 261 -13.40 -52.08 -26.79
CA GLY A 261 -12.73 -52.14 -28.09
C GLY A 261 -11.76 -50.97 -28.32
N THR A 262 -10.98 -51.04 -29.40
CA THR A 262 -10.08 -49.96 -29.82
C THR A 262 -10.93 -48.78 -30.24
N GLN A 263 -10.75 -47.64 -29.53
CA GLN A 263 -11.41 -46.40 -29.87
C GLN A 263 -10.48 -45.56 -30.78
N THR A 264 -11.01 -45.19 -31.95
CA THR A 264 -10.38 -44.22 -32.87
C THR A 264 -11.36 -43.08 -33.00
N GLY A 265 -11.16 -42.01 -32.24
CA GLY A 265 -11.99 -40.80 -32.30
C GLY A 265 -11.23 -39.60 -31.76
N SER A 266 -11.43 -38.47 -32.37
CA SER A 266 -10.99 -37.16 -31.84
C SER A 266 -12.16 -36.52 -31.12
N PHE A 267 -11.83 -35.82 -30.04
CA PHE A 267 -12.78 -35.02 -29.27
C PHE A 267 -12.45 -33.54 -29.47
N GLU A 268 -13.45 -32.79 -29.87
CA GLU A 268 -13.33 -31.34 -29.97
C GLU A 268 -13.80 -30.68 -28.67
N TYR A 269 -13.03 -29.70 -28.20
CA TYR A 269 -13.35 -28.89 -27.05
C TYR A 269 -13.40 -27.43 -27.47
N THR A 270 -14.41 -26.72 -27.02
CA THR A 270 -14.57 -25.30 -27.29
C THR A 270 -14.32 -24.52 -26.01
N MET A 271 -13.47 -23.52 -26.07
CA MET A 271 -13.20 -22.59 -24.98
C MET A 271 -13.67 -21.20 -25.36
N THR A 272 -14.45 -20.56 -24.51
CA THR A 272 -14.80 -19.14 -24.66
C THR A 272 -14.29 -18.37 -23.43
N VAL A 273 -13.48 -17.34 -23.67
CA VAL A 273 -12.98 -16.45 -22.63
C VAL A 273 -13.77 -15.17 -22.66
N THR A 274 -14.45 -14.86 -21.55
CA THR A 274 -15.21 -13.64 -21.41
C THR A 274 -14.30 -12.51 -20.89
N LYS A 275 -14.39 -11.33 -21.52
CA LYS A 275 -13.64 -10.15 -21.09
C LYS A 275 -14.09 -9.76 -19.66
N PRO A 276 -13.18 -9.63 -18.70
CA PRO A 276 -13.55 -9.17 -17.36
C PRO A 276 -14.14 -7.76 -17.40
N SER A 277 -15.17 -7.54 -16.58
CA SER A 277 -15.74 -6.20 -16.41
C SER A 277 -14.69 -5.24 -15.85
N GLY A 278 -14.60 -4.04 -16.38
CA GLY A 278 -13.64 -3.02 -15.96
C GLY A 278 -12.34 -2.96 -16.79
N ILE A 279 -12.09 -3.91 -17.68
CA ILE A 279 -10.99 -3.78 -18.64
C ILE A 279 -11.46 -2.91 -19.82
N THR A 280 -10.98 -1.68 -19.87
CA THR A 280 -11.34 -0.67 -20.90
C THR A 280 -10.35 -0.62 -22.07
N THR A 281 -9.33 -1.51 -22.10
CA THR A 281 -8.36 -1.52 -23.20
C THR A 281 -9.05 -1.76 -24.53
N ALA A 282 -8.66 -1.00 -25.55
CA ALA A 282 -9.13 -1.17 -26.93
C ALA A 282 -8.78 -2.57 -27.50
N ASP A 283 -7.84 -3.26 -26.85
CA ASP A 283 -7.43 -4.61 -27.23
C ASP A 283 -8.46 -5.63 -26.74
N ASN A 284 -9.12 -6.25 -27.68
CA ASN A 284 -10.14 -7.28 -27.46
C ASN A 284 -9.57 -8.70 -27.59
N THR A 285 -8.26 -8.87 -27.52
CA THR A 285 -7.58 -10.15 -27.69
C THR A 285 -6.94 -10.64 -26.39
N TYR A 286 -6.72 -11.95 -26.30
CA TYR A 286 -5.96 -12.60 -25.25
C TYR A 286 -5.01 -13.65 -25.85
N VAL A 287 -3.97 -13.99 -25.12
CA VAL A 287 -3.00 -15.03 -25.52
C VAL A 287 -3.28 -16.30 -24.72
N TYR A 288 -3.23 -17.44 -25.40
CA TYR A 288 -3.29 -18.76 -24.80
C TYR A 288 -2.28 -19.70 -25.46
N TYR A 289 -2.04 -20.84 -24.87
CA TYR A 289 -1.10 -21.83 -25.37
C TYR A 289 -1.78 -23.19 -25.49
N VAL A 290 -1.55 -23.85 -26.60
CA VAL A 290 -1.94 -25.25 -26.83
C VAL A 290 -0.65 -26.04 -27.06
N ASP A 291 -0.39 -27.01 -26.19
CA ASP A 291 0.83 -27.82 -26.24
C ASP A 291 2.13 -26.99 -26.38
N GLY A 292 2.20 -25.89 -25.63
CA GLY A 292 3.35 -24.97 -25.66
C GLY A 292 3.39 -24.01 -26.85
N THR A 293 2.45 -24.09 -27.79
CA THR A 293 2.37 -23.20 -28.95
C THR A 293 1.48 -21.99 -28.63
N LYS A 294 2.03 -20.79 -28.83
CA LYS A 294 1.32 -19.53 -28.63
C LYS A 294 0.19 -19.35 -29.64
N GLN A 295 -0.98 -19.03 -29.14
CA GLN A 295 -2.18 -18.70 -29.90
C GLN A 295 -2.75 -17.35 -29.44
N THR A 296 -3.56 -16.73 -30.29
CA THR A 296 -4.28 -15.50 -29.96
C THR A 296 -5.78 -15.74 -30.13
N GLY A 297 -6.55 -15.46 -29.09
CA GLY A 297 -8.00 -15.52 -29.08
C GLY A 297 -8.63 -14.14 -28.96
N THR A 298 -9.89 -14.03 -29.33
CA THR A 298 -10.70 -12.83 -29.15
C THR A 298 -11.70 -13.09 -28.03
N TYR A 299 -11.85 -12.15 -27.10
CA TYR A 299 -12.84 -12.26 -26.03
C TYR A 299 -14.25 -12.45 -26.58
N GLY A 300 -15.00 -13.39 -26.02
CA GLY A 300 -16.34 -13.73 -26.43
C GLY A 300 -16.44 -14.63 -27.66
N THR A 301 -15.31 -14.94 -28.32
CA THR A 301 -15.24 -15.86 -29.45
C THR A 301 -14.74 -17.22 -29.00
N ALA A 302 -15.35 -18.28 -29.49
CA ALA A 302 -14.92 -19.64 -29.23
C ALA A 302 -13.63 -19.98 -29.99
N VAL A 303 -12.71 -20.70 -29.35
CA VAL A 303 -11.49 -21.25 -29.90
C VAL A 303 -11.40 -22.73 -29.68
#